data_2a5b6ceae6950c57f3107e78be85d370
#
_entry.id   2a5b6ceae6950c57f3107e78be85d370
#
_cell.length_a   1.000
_cell.length_b   1.000
_cell.length_c   1.000
_cell.angle_alpha   90.00
_cell.angle_beta   90.00
_cell.angle_gamma   90.00
#
_symmetry.space_group_name_H-M   'P 1'
#
loop_
_entity.id
_entity.type
_entity.pdbx_description
1 polymer ?
#
loop_
_entity_poly.entity_id
_entity_poly.type
_entity_poly.pdbx_seq_one_letter_code
_entity_poly.pdbx_strand_id
1 'polypeptide(L)'
;MAPLPTNPLGSINQFQGAAKDLADELDYLKGKTARATAGAGLAVSIPNDVLSVAFMAKGYAHGRVSSSIDQQDIDYLRRIQRSNVVAAGVALDAALNGTDQITKNLNSTASGRAAIVSDYGVAVARQFDLGGVPVSVGVTPKLQKTWVYNYTTSIYDYDSNKWNDSRYRTDDTGFNVDAGIAADFGEHWTVGVSGQNLMSRDIDTKDIRIRNGRTGEVVSYKDTYQIRPLVTAGAAWHNDLVTLTADGDLTETKGFKSEDTSQYVGVGAEVTPLSWLAVRAGYRADVKGNDSNVFTGGVGFAPFSTVHVDLMGLYGEDETWGAGAQLSMTF
;
A
#
# COMPACT_ATOMS: atom_id res chain seq x y z
N MET A 1 -39.26 -29.80 -14.31
CA MET A 1 -39.23 -30.13 -12.88
C MET A 1 -37.93 -30.89 -12.63
N ALA A 2 -36.99 -30.30 -11.89
CA ALA A 2 -35.83 -31.06 -11.46
C ALA A 2 -36.28 -32.14 -10.46
N PRO A 3 -35.76 -33.37 -10.51
CA PRO A 3 -36.13 -34.43 -9.57
C PRO A 3 -35.72 -33.98 -8.15
N LEU A 4 -36.65 -34.16 -7.21
CA LEU A 4 -36.37 -33.95 -5.79
C LEU A 4 -35.18 -34.83 -5.37
N PRO A 5 -34.28 -34.37 -4.51
CA PRO A 5 -33.11 -35.14 -4.09
C PRO A 5 -33.54 -36.46 -3.43
N THR A 6 -32.94 -37.55 -3.83
CA THR A 6 -33.24 -38.91 -3.39
C THR A 6 -32.92 -39.17 -1.91
N ASN A 7 -32.20 -38.22 -1.25
CA ASN A 7 -31.92 -38.24 0.20
C ASN A 7 -32.11 -36.87 0.81
N PRO A 8 -33.32 -36.48 1.26
CA PRO A 8 -33.61 -35.17 1.81
C PRO A 8 -32.81 -34.87 3.09
N LEU A 9 -32.55 -35.86 3.95
CA LEU A 9 -31.78 -35.70 5.17
C LEU A 9 -30.29 -35.45 4.88
N GLY A 10 -29.72 -36.11 3.88
CA GLY A 10 -28.35 -35.88 3.44
C GLY A 10 -28.16 -34.48 2.90
N SER A 11 -29.13 -33.96 2.14
CA SER A 11 -29.14 -32.60 1.63
C SER A 11 -29.21 -31.55 2.76
N ILE A 12 -30.06 -31.77 3.76
CA ILE A 12 -30.17 -30.86 4.92
C ILE A 12 -28.85 -30.78 5.67
N ASN A 13 -28.22 -31.93 5.97
CA ASN A 13 -26.91 -31.95 6.66
C ASN A 13 -25.81 -31.26 5.85
N GLN A 14 -25.82 -31.40 4.52
CA GLN A 14 -24.86 -30.73 3.65
C GLN A 14 -25.04 -29.20 3.70
N PHE A 15 -26.29 -28.69 3.66
CA PHE A 15 -26.56 -27.26 3.79
C PHE A 15 -26.19 -26.72 5.17
N GLN A 16 -26.43 -27.48 6.23
CA GLN A 16 -26.02 -27.10 7.60
C GLN A 16 -24.49 -27.03 7.73
N GLY A 17 -23.76 -28.01 7.16
CA GLY A 17 -22.31 -28.02 7.12
C GLY A 17 -21.75 -26.81 6.37
N ALA A 18 -22.22 -26.58 5.14
CA ALA A 18 -21.80 -25.44 4.33
C ALA A 18 -22.12 -24.10 4.98
N ALA A 19 -23.30 -23.97 5.62
CA ALA A 19 -23.67 -22.75 6.35
C ALA A 19 -22.76 -22.50 7.56
N LYS A 20 -22.37 -23.58 8.28
CA LYS A 20 -21.41 -23.50 9.38
C LYS A 20 -20.06 -22.99 8.88
N ASP A 21 -19.50 -23.65 7.86
CA ASP A 21 -18.17 -23.35 7.35
C ASP A 21 -18.10 -21.91 6.81
N LEU A 22 -19.14 -21.47 6.10
CA LEU A 22 -19.25 -20.12 5.60
C LEU A 22 -19.40 -19.08 6.74
N ALA A 23 -20.18 -19.38 7.77
CA ALA A 23 -20.31 -18.49 8.93
C ALA A 23 -18.99 -18.36 9.70
N ASP A 24 -18.24 -19.45 9.83
CA ASP A 24 -16.93 -19.45 10.48
C ASP A 24 -15.92 -18.65 9.68
N GLU A 25 -15.92 -18.78 8.33
CA GLU A 25 -15.06 -18.02 7.43
C GLU A 25 -15.37 -16.52 7.46
N LEU A 26 -16.66 -16.13 7.44
CA LEU A 26 -17.05 -14.74 7.55
C LEU A 26 -16.63 -14.13 8.89
N ASP A 27 -16.79 -14.86 9.98
CA ASP A 27 -16.40 -14.43 11.32
C ASP A 27 -14.87 -14.26 11.41
N TYR A 28 -14.11 -15.16 10.79
CA TYR A 28 -12.65 -15.05 10.67
C TYR A 28 -12.21 -13.83 9.86
N LEU A 29 -12.91 -13.52 8.75
CA LEU A 29 -12.58 -12.39 7.88
C LEU A 29 -13.00 -11.03 8.46
N LYS A 30 -13.81 -11.00 9.49
CA LYS A 30 -14.33 -9.77 10.09
C LYS A 30 -13.21 -8.87 10.59
N GLY A 31 -13.15 -7.65 10.04
CA GLY A 31 -12.13 -6.66 10.38
C GLY A 31 -10.72 -6.95 9.81
N LYS A 32 -10.55 -8.04 9.06
CA LYS A 32 -9.28 -8.35 8.42
C LYS A 32 -8.99 -7.41 7.26
N THR A 33 -7.75 -6.98 7.19
CA THR A 33 -7.23 -6.14 6.11
C THR A 33 -5.85 -6.63 5.71
N ALA A 34 -5.61 -6.76 4.42
CA ALA A 34 -4.28 -6.99 3.86
C ALA A 34 -3.82 -5.74 3.11
N ARG A 35 -2.55 -5.36 3.26
CA ARG A 35 -1.93 -4.23 2.56
C ARG A 35 -0.70 -4.71 1.81
N ALA A 36 -0.43 -4.11 0.67
CA ALA A 36 0.77 -4.34 -0.10
C ALA A 36 1.25 -3.05 -0.72
N THR A 37 2.57 -2.83 -0.70
CA THR A 37 3.22 -1.73 -1.38
C THR A 37 4.36 -2.25 -2.24
N ALA A 38 4.56 -1.65 -3.39
CA ALA A 38 5.67 -1.95 -4.29
C ALA A 38 6.16 -0.66 -4.94
N GLY A 39 7.44 -0.60 -5.28
CA GLY A 39 8.01 0.55 -5.97
C GLY A 39 9.21 0.15 -6.81
N ALA A 40 9.41 0.89 -7.88
CA ALA A 40 10.59 0.79 -8.74
C ALA A 40 10.96 2.18 -9.26
N GLY A 41 12.23 2.39 -9.55
CA GLY A 41 12.69 3.66 -10.09
C GLY A 41 14.00 3.54 -10.84
N LEU A 42 14.21 4.49 -11.72
CA LEU A 42 15.44 4.70 -12.48
C LEU A 42 15.78 6.18 -12.40
N ALA A 43 17.05 6.49 -12.19
CA ALA A 43 17.57 7.84 -12.29
C ALA A 43 18.89 7.83 -13.04
N VAL A 44 19.09 8.84 -13.88
CA VAL A 44 20.35 9.10 -14.57
C VAL A 44 20.77 10.53 -14.26
N SER A 45 21.88 10.68 -13.56
CA SER A 45 22.43 12.00 -13.20
C SER A 45 23.61 12.39 -14.08
N ILE A 46 23.66 13.65 -14.42
CA ILE A 46 24.77 14.27 -15.14
C ILE A 46 25.39 15.28 -14.16
N PRO A 47 26.50 14.91 -13.49
CA PRO A 47 27.16 15.81 -12.55
C PRO A 47 27.75 17.00 -13.30
N ASN A 48 27.68 18.17 -12.67
CA ASN A 48 28.24 19.39 -13.20
C ASN A 48 28.55 20.34 -12.04
N ASP A 49 29.68 21.04 -12.08
CA ASP A 49 30.11 21.93 -11.00
C ASP A 49 29.22 23.16 -10.80
N VAL A 50 28.45 23.54 -11.82
CA VAL A 50 27.57 24.71 -11.78
C VAL A 50 26.15 24.34 -11.44
N LEU A 51 25.63 23.26 -12.08
CA LEU A 51 24.25 22.83 -11.99
C LEU A 51 24.12 21.34 -12.29
N SER A 52 23.93 20.52 -11.27
CA SER A 52 23.68 19.09 -11.47
C SER A 52 22.27 18.85 -11.98
N VAL A 53 22.14 17.98 -12.97
CA VAL A 53 20.85 17.61 -13.57
C VAL A 53 20.67 16.09 -13.50
N ALA A 54 19.48 15.63 -13.16
CA ALA A 54 19.13 14.22 -13.21
C ALA A 54 17.77 14.01 -13.86
N PHE A 55 17.66 12.98 -14.68
CA PHE A 55 16.39 12.49 -15.19
C PHE A 55 15.93 11.32 -14.32
N MET A 56 14.67 11.33 -13.93
CA MET A 56 14.10 10.29 -13.09
C MET A 56 12.78 9.76 -13.63
N ALA A 57 12.58 8.46 -13.51
CA ALA A 57 11.30 7.80 -13.65
C ALA A 57 11.12 6.88 -12.44
N LYS A 58 10.05 7.08 -11.66
CA LYS A 58 9.73 6.20 -10.53
C LYS A 58 8.25 5.86 -10.54
N GLY A 59 7.93 4.67 -10.05
CA GLY A 59 6.57 4.24 -9.85
C GLY A 59 6.43 3.60 -8.47
N TYR A 60 5.29 3.83 -7.84
CA TYR A 60 4.91 3.11 -6.64
C TYR A 60 3.44 2.69 -6.72
N ALA A 61 3.16 1.57 -6.11
CA ALA A 61 1.82 1.02 -5.97
C ALA A 61 1.50 0.80 -4.50
N HIS A 62 0.30 1.16 -4.13
CA HIS A 62 -0.29 0.88 -2.83
C HIS A 62 -1.59 0.14 -3.04
N GLY A 63 -1.78 -0.98 -2.38
CA GLY A 63 -2.99 -1.80 -2.47
C GLY A 63 -3.48 -2.24 -1.10
N ARG A 64 -4.79 -2.28 -0.96
CA ARG A 64 -5.48 -2.75 0.25
C ARG A 64 -6.66 -3.64 -0.15
N VAL A 65 -6.77 -4.78 0.51
CA VAL A 65 -7.95 -5.63 0.46
C VAL A 65 -8.57 -5.66 1.84
N SER A 66 -9.86 -5.39 1.94
CA SER A 66 -10.60 -5.41 3.20
C SER A 66 -11.97 -6.06 3.00
N SER A 67 -12.49 -6.66 4.06
CA SER A 67 -13.84 -7.22 4.09
C SER A 67 -14.75 -6.37 5.00
N SER A 68 -15.97 -6.16 4.55
CA SER A 68 -17.04 -5.60 5.37
C SER A 68 -18.08 -6.69 5.60
N ILE A 69 -17.99 -7.34 6.75
CA ILE A 69 -18.84 -8.48 7.09
C ILE A 69 -20.09 -7.99 7.83
N ASP A 70 -21.25 -8.30 7.24
CA ASP A 70 -22.54 -8.02 7.86
C ASP A 70 -22.85 -9.09 8.92
N GLN A 71 -23.03 -8.68 10.17
CA GLN A 71 -23.36 -9.60 11.27
C GLN A 71 -24.64 -10.38 11.01
N GLN A 72 -25.60 -9.80 10.31
CA GLN A 72 -26.86 -10.48 9.97
C GLN A 72 -26.65 -11.66 8.99
N ASP A 73 -25.59 -11.63 8.18
CA ASP A 73 -25.23 -12.77 7.32
C ASP A 73 -24.77 -13.95 8.17
N ILE A 74 -23.87 -13.69 9.13
CA ILE A 74 -23.40 -14.71 10.08
C ILE A 74 -24.60 -15.27 10.86
N ASP A 75 -25.46 -14.43 11.38
CA ASP A 75 -26.63 -14.83 12.17
C ASP A 75 -27.63 -15.65 11.33
N TYR A 76 -27.80 -15.31 10.07
CA TYR A 76 -28.63 -16.08 9.12
C TYR A 76 -28.03 -17.46 8.86
N LEU A 77 -26.74 -17.54 8.57
CA LEU A 77 -26.03 -18.81 8.33
C LEU A 77 -26.03 -19.71 9.57
N ARG A 78 -25.84 -19.11 10.76
CA ARG A 78 -25.95 -19.82 12.05
C ARG A 78 -27.37 -20.35 12.31
N ARG A 79 -28.42 -19.68 11.87
CA ARG A 79 -29.80 -20.19 11.93
C ARG A 79 -30.00 -21.40 11.02
N ILE A 80 -29.46 -21.38 9.80
CA ILE A 80 -29.47 -22.55 8.90
C ILE A 80 -28.76 -23.73 9.58
N GLN A 81 -27.58 -23.51 10.14
CA GLN A 81 -26.81 -24.53 10.84
C GLN A 81 -27.59 -25.20 11.98
N ARG A 82 -28.32 -24.41 12.77
CA ARG A 82 -28.95 -24.88 14.03
C ARG A 82 -30.38 -25.41 13.88
N SER A 83 -31.04 -25.19 12.74
CA SER A 83 -32.46 -25.51 12.55
C SER A 83 -32.68 -26.36 11.33
N ASN A 84 -33.11 -27.61 11.52
CA ASN A 84 -33.48 -28.50 10.42
C ASN A 84 -34.62 -27.93 9.57
N VAL A 85 -35.56 -27.20 10.16
CA VAL A 85 -36.69 -26.57 9.44
C VAL A 85 -36.17 -25.46 8.52
N VAL A 86 -35.28 -24.59 9.03
CA VAL A 86 -34.69 -23.54 8.22
C VAL A 86 -33.82 -24.12 7.12
N ALA A 87 -32.96 -25.09 7.45
CA ALA A 87 -32.12 -25.77 6.45
C ALA A 87 -32.94 -26.49 5.37
N ALA A 88 -34.05 -27.13 5.74
CA ALA A 88 -34.95 -27.76 4.76
C ALA A 88 -35.63 -26.72 3.85
N GLY A 89 -36.06 -25.58 4.40
CA GLY A 89 -36.61 -24.46 3.61
C GLY A 89 -35.61 -23.92 2.61
N VAL A 90 -34.35 -23.70 3.03
CA VAL A 90 -33.25 -23.23 2.17
C VAL A 90 -32.91 -24.28 1.10
N ALA A 91 -32.86 -25.57 1.47
CA ALA A 91 -32.60 -26.67 0.51
C ALA A 91 -33.70 -26.76 -0.55
N LEU A 92 -34.96 -26.58 -0.17
CA LEU A 92 -36.09 -26.56 -1.07
C LEU A 92 -36.04 -25.36 -2.03
N ASP A 93 -35.79 -24.17 -1.49
CA ASP A 93 -35.64 -22.95 -2.30
C ASP A 93 -34.49 -23.06 -3.28
N ALA A 94 -33.35 -23.58 -2.87
CA ALA A 94 -32.19 -23.84 -3.73
C ALA A 94 -32.52 -24.87 -4.84
N ALA A 95 -33.32 -25.89 -4.54
CA ALA A 95 -33.73 -26.89 -5.51
C ALA A 95 -34.72 -26.32 -6.55
N LEU A 96 -35.58 -25.39 -6.15
CA LEU A 96 -36.58 -24.76 -7.01
C LEU A 96 -36.05 -23.57 -7.81
N ASN A 97 -35.24 -22.74 -7.20
CA ASN A 97 -34.83 -21.42 -7.70
C ASN A 97 -33.32 -21.28 -7.96
N GLY A 98 -32.53 -22.32 -7.64
CA GLY A 98 -31.07 -22.30 -7.72
C GLY A 98 -30.39 -21.82 -6.43
N THR A 99 -29.15 -22.25 -6.22
CA THR A 99 -28.34 -21.91 -5.02
C THR A 99 -27.99 -20.42 -4.93
N ASP A 100 -28.00 -19.70 -6.05
CA ASP A 100 -27.74 -18.26 -6.12
C ASP A 100 -28.70 -17.41 -5.28
N GLN A 101 -29.89 -17.92 -4.96
CA GLN A 101 -30.88 -17.20 -4.15
C GLN A 101 -30.42 -17.03 -2.71
N ILE A 102 -29.61 -17.95 -2.18
CA ILE A 102 -29.06 -17.87 -0.83
C ILE A 102 -28.06 -16.71 -0.74
N THR A 103 -27.14 -16.64 -1.69
CA THR A 103 -26.08 -15.62 -1.72
C THR A 103 -26.63 -14.22 -2.02
N LYS A 104 -27.71 -14.10 -2.79
CA LYS A 104 -28.38 -12.81 -3.07
C LYS A 104 -28.91 -12.10 -1.83
N ASN A 105 -29.22 -12.83 -0.75
CA ASN A 105 -29.70 -12.27 0.51
C ASN A 105 -28.55 -11.91 1.47
N LEU A 106 -27.32 -12.19 1.11
CA LEU A 106 -26.15 -11.89 1.92
C LEU A 106 -25.54 -10.56 1.45
N ASN A 107 -25.09 -9.74 2.40
CA ASN A 107 -24.67 -8.36 2.13
C ASN A 107 -23.20 -8.09 2.48
N SER A 108 -22.49 -9.10 2.96
CA SER A 108 -21.04 -8.98 3.18
C SER A 108 -20.32 -8.64 1.88
N THR A 109 -19.39 -7.69 1.93
CA THR A 109 -18.66 -7.21 0.76
C THR A 109 -17.15 -7.38 0.94
N ALA A 110 -16.46 -7.62 -0.17
CA ALA A 110 -15.02 -7.51 -0.29
C ALA A 110 -14.66 -6.28 -1.12
N SER A 111 -13.67 -5.53 -0.67
CA SER A 111 -13.21 -4.29 -1.29
C SER A 111 -11.72 -4.38 -1.55
N GLY A 112 -11.33 -4.34 -2.82
CA GLY A 112 -9.94 -4.16 -3.25
C GLY A 112 -9.75 -2.74 -3.77
N ARG A 113 -8.86 -1.98 -3.12
CA ARG A 113 -8.48 -0.64 -3.57
C ARG A 113 -6.99 -0.62 -3.85
N ALA A 114 -6.60 0.04 -4.93
CA ALA A 114 -5.21 0.22 -5.26
C ALA A 114 -4.99 1.56 -5.94
N ALA A 115 -3.81 2.14 -5.71
CA ALA A 115 -3.30 3.28 -6.44
C ALA A 115 -1.93 2.93 -7.01
N ILE A 116 -1.71 3.28 -8.27
CA ILE A 116 -0.42 3.19 -8.94
C ILE A 116 -0.07 4.59 -9.40
N VAL A 117 1.07 5.10 -8.94
CA VAL A 117 1.55 6.44 -9.27
C VAL A 117 2.87 6.31 -9.98
N SER A 118 2.99 6.94 -11.15
CA SER A 118 4.22 7.00 -11.95
C SER A 118 4.64 8.43 -12.14
N ASP A 119 5.85 8.76 -11.69
CA ASP A 119 6.47 10.07 -11.77
C ASP A 119 7.57 10.08 -12.84
N TYR A 120 7.56 11.10 -13.68
CA TYR A 120 8.59 11.38 -14.67
C TYR A 120 9.09 12.80 -14.44
N GLY A 121 10.33 12.97 -14.03
CA GLY A 121 10.84 14.27 -13.59
C GLY A 121 12.24 14.57 -14.04
N VAL A 122 12.58 15.85 -13.94
CA VAL A 122 13.93 16.36 -14.11
C VAL A 122 14.33 17.07 -12.83
N ALA A 123 15.31 16.49 -12.13
CA ALA A 123 15.87 17.11 -10.93
C ALA A 123 16.99 18.09 -11.33
N VAL A 124 17.00 19.22 -10.69
CA VAL A 124 18.03 20.25 -10.82
C VAL A 124 18.50 20.61 -9.42
N ALA A 125 19.81 20.61 -9.21
CA ALA A 125 20.39 20.94 -7.91
C ALA A 125 21.63 21.80 -8.04
N ARG A 126 21.85 22.65 -7.03
CA ARG A 126 23.05 23.48 -6.92
C ARG A 126 23.49 23.59 -5.47
N GLN A 127 24.79 23.56 -5.27
CA GLN A 127 25.42 23.86 -4.00
C GLN A 127 25.89 25.33 -3.96
N PHE A 128 25.69 25.95 -2.81
CA PHE A 128 26.12 27.31 -2.48
C PHE A 128 27.00 27.29 -1.22
N ASP A 129 27.96 28.15 -1.16
CA ASP A 129 28.67 28.41 0.08
C ASP A 129 28.00 29.58 0.81
N LEU A 130 27.48 29.34 2.00
CA LEU A 130 26.86 30.35 2.84
C LEU A 130 27.71 30.57 4.10
N GLY A 131 28.74 31.39 3.97
CA GLY A 131 29.62 31.74 5.09
C GLY A 131 30.49 30.59 5.57
N GLY A 132 30.95 29.74 4.67
CA GLY A 132 31.76 28.56 4.94
C GLY A 132 30.94 27.29 5.22
N VAL A 133 29.61 27.35 5.08
CA VAL A 133 28.72 26.20 5.17
C VAL A 133 28.24 25.85 3.76
N PRO A 134 28.58 24.65 3.22
CA PRO A 134 28.04 24.18 1.96
C PRO A 134 26.53 23.89 2.10
N VAL A 135 25.73 24.57 1.30
CA VAL A 135 24.26 24.38 1.28
C VAL A 135 23.83 23.95 -0.11
N SER A 136 23.22 22.78 -0.22
CA SER A 136 22.67 22.22 -1.45
C SER A 136 21.16 22.43 -1.52
N VAL A 137 20.68 22.98 -2.66
CA VAL A 137 19.24 23.17 -2.92
C VAL A 137 18.88 22.43 -4.19
N GLY A 138 17.79 21.69 -4.18
CA GLY A 138 17.30 20.94 -5.33
C GLY A 138 15.80 21.08 -5.52
N VAL A 139 15.38 21.02 -6.79
CA VAL A 139 13.97 20.99 -7.18
C VAL A 139 13.76 19.99 -8.31
N THR A 140 12.63 19.29 -8.25
CA THR A 140 12.28 18.28 -9.24
C THR A 140 10.85 18.49 -9.71
N PRO A 141 10.63 19.32 -10.75
CA PRO A 141 9.37 19.30 -11.48
C PRO A 141 9.14 17.93 -12.11
N LYS A 142 7.91 17.44 -12.03
CA LYS A 142 7.55 16.10 -12.52
C LYS A 142 6.14 16.05 -13.09
N LEU A 143 5.97 15.24 -14.12
CA LEU A 143 4.68 14.77 -14.59
C LEU A 143 4.31 13.51 -13.81
N GLN A 144 3.10 13.47 -13.26
CA GLN A 144 2.64 12.40 -12.44
C GLN A 144 1.38 11.76 -13.05
N LYS A 145 1.47 10.49 -13.41
CA LYS A 145 0.35 9.71 -13.92
C LYS A 145 -0.12 8.74 -12.82
N THR A 146 -1.43 8.77 -12.54
CA THR A 146 -2.01 8.00 -11.44
C THR A 146 -3.17 7.16 -11.96
N TRP A 147 -3.19 5.89 -11.56
CA TRP A 147 -4.31 4.97 -11.76
C TRP A 147 -4.85 4.57 -10.39
N VAL A 148 -6.14 4.78 -10.19
CA VAL A 148 -6.82 4.44 -8.94
C VAL A 148 -7.90 3.41 -9.23
N TYR A 149 -7.89 2.32 -8.49
CA TYR A 149 -8.79 1.18 -8.64
C TYR A 149 -9.70 1.07 -7.43
N ASN A 150 -10.97 0.77 -7.65
CA ASN A 150 -11.94 0.43 -6.63
C ASN A 150 -12.77 -0.77 -7.10
N TYR A 151 -12.34 -1.96 -6.71
CA TYR A 151 -13.07 -3.20 -6.96
C TYR A 151 -13.78 -3.62 -5.68
N THR A 152 -15.02 -3.17 -5.50
CA THR A 152 -15.88 -3.56 -4.39
C THR A 152 -17.03 -4.40 -4.93
N THR A 153 -17.26 -5.56 -4.34
CA THR A 153 -18.31 -6.50 -4.76
C THR A 153 -18.84 -7.29 -3.57
N SER A 154 -19.97 -8.00 -3.75
CA SER A 154 -20.37 -9.04 -2.80
C SER A 154 -19.22 -10.03 -2.61
N ILE A 155 -18.96 -10.44 -1.37
CA ILE A 155 -17.89 -11.39 -1.07
C ILE A 155 -18.08 -12.72 -1.80
N TYR A 156 -19.33 -13.05 -2.16
CA TYR A 156 -19.71 -14.28 -2.86
C TYR A 156 -19.50 -14.19 -4.38
N ASP A 157 -19.38 -12.97 -4.92
CA ASP A 157 -19.17 -12.68 -6.35
C ASP A 157 -17.75 -12.19 -6.64
N TYR A 158 -16.86 -12.27 -5.64
CA TYR A 158 -15.49 -11.82 -5.80
C TYR A 158 -14.74 -12.66 -6.85
N ASP A 159 -14.17 -11.99 -7.83
CA ASP A 159 -13.37 -12.60 -8.89
C ASP A 159 -12.03 -11.86 -9.01
N SER A 160 -10.96 -12.52 -8.61
CA SER A 160 -9.61 -11.95 -8.61
C SER A 160 -9.09 -11.53 -9.98
N ASN A 161 -9.73 -11.95 -11.08
CA ASN A 161 -9.34 -11.56 -12.43
C ASN A 161 -9.97 -10.23 -12.88
N LYS A 162 -10.91 -9.70 -12.11
CA LYS A 162 -11.65 -8.47 -12.48
C LYS A 162 -11.11 -7.19 -11.85
N TRP A 163 -10.18 -7.27 -10.91
CA TRP A 163 -9.71 -6.11 -10.16
C TRP A 163 -9.11 -5.00 -11.06
N ASN A 164 -8.48 -5.37 -12.18
CA ASN A 164 -7.83 -4.45 -13.13
C ASN A 164 -8.70 -4.04 -14.32
N ASP A 165 -9.99 -4.43 -14.34
CA ASP A 165 -10.93 -4.03 -15.38
C ASP A 165 -11.09 -2.50 -15.37
N SER A 166 -11.14 -1.90 -16.57
CA SER A 166 -11.24 -0.44 -16.76
C SER A 166 -12.48 0.18 -16.11
N ARG A 167 -13.54 -0.58 -15.90
CA ARG A 167 -14.77 -0.14 -15.19
C ARG A 167 -14.52 0.25 -13.74
N TYR A 168 -13.45 -0.29 -13.11
CA TYR A 168 -13.07 -0.04 -11.72
C TYR A 168 -11.93 0.97 -11.60
N ARG A 169 -11.38 1.45 -12.72
CA ARG A 169 -10.21 2.30 -12.78
C ARG A 169 -10.57 3.75 -13.08
N THR A 170 -9.95 4.67 -12.36
CA THR A 170 -9.87 6.09 -12.69
C THR A 170 -8.43 6.40 -13.10
N ASP A 171 -8.26 7.08 -14.22
CA ASP A 171 -6.97 7.59 -14.71
C ASP A 171 -6.90 9.09 -14.44
N ASP A 172 -5.75 9.55 -13.93
CA ASP A 172 -5.49 10.96 -13.72
C ASP A 172 -4.05 11.29 -14.08
N THR A 173 -3.81 12.48 -14.62
CA THR A 173 -2.49 12.99 -14.98
C THR A 173 -2.37 14.42 -14.54
N GLY A 174 -1.30 14.76 -13.84
CA GLY A 174 -1.08 16.09 -13.35
C GLY A 174 0.40 16.41 -13.19
N PHE A 175 0.68 17.64 -12.92
CA PHE A 175 2.01 18.15 -12.60
C PHE A 175 2.22 18.14 -11.08
N ASN A 176 3.45 17.87 -10.64
CA ASN A 176 3.84 17.97 -9.25
C ASN A 176 5.30 18.44 -9.12
N VAL A 177 5.72 18.79 -7.93
CA VAL A 177 7.08 19.27 -7.64
C VAL A 177 7.56 18.63 -6.35
N ASP A 178 8.81 18.18 -6.36
CA ASP A 178 9.56 17.85 -5.15
C ASP A 178 10.67 18.91 -4.97
N ALA A 179 11.03 19.24 -3.74
CA ALA A 179 12.12 20.17 -3.41
C ALA A 179 12.86 19.75 -2.16
N GLY A 180 14.10 20.16 -2.02
CA GLY A 180 14.88 19.85 -0.84
C GLY A 180 16.03 20.83 -0.63
N ILE A 181 16.48 20.90 0.61
CA ILE A 181 17.65 21.66 1.05
C ILE A 181 18.45 20.80 2.03
N ALA A 182 19.77 20.81 1.89
CA ALA A 182 20.68 20.16 2.81
C ALA A 182 21.88 21.06 3.07
N ALA A 183 22.44 20.96 4.28
CA ALA A 183 23.62 21.72 4.67
C ALA A 183 24.62 20.80 5.39
N ASP A 184 25.90 20.97 5.07
CA ASP A 184 26.99 20.22 5.66
C ASP A 184 27.69 21.08 6.72
N PHE A 185 27.77 20.57 7.94
CA PHE A 185 28.40 21.26 9.09
C PHE A 185 29.69 20.53 9.50
N GLY A 186 30.81 21.17 9.26
CA GLY A 186 32.13 20.57 9.43
C GLY A 186 32.31 19.38 8.46
N GLU A 187 33.07 18.38 8.94
CA GLU A 187 33.43 17.20 8.11
C GLU A 187 32.49 16.01 8.33
N HIS A 188 31.58 16.09 9.30
CA HIS A 188 30.86 14.89 9.78
C HIS A 188 29.35 15.02 9.81
N TRP A 189 28.76 16.19 9.75
CA TRP A 189 27.33 16.38 9.91
C TRP A 189 26.68 16.91 8.67
N THR A 190 25.59 16.24 8.25
CA THR A 190 24.67 16.74 7.24
C THR A 190 23.26 16.82 7.83
N VAL A 191 22.58 17.93 7.64
CA VAL A 191 21.16 18.08 7.98
C VAL A 191 20.39 18.46 6.73
N GLY A 192 19.12 18.03 6.64
CA GLY A 192 18.32 18.32 5.46
C GLY A 192 16.83 18.28 5.71
N VAL A 193 16.11 18.96 4.83
CA VAL A 193 14.64 18.90 4.73
C VAL A 193 14.29 18.64 3.28
N SER A 194 13.39 17.68 3.06
CA SER A 194 12.84 17.40 1.74
C SER A 194 11.32 17.41 1.76
N GLY A 195 10.72 17.91 0.69
CA GLY A 195 9.29 17.87 0.46
C GLY A 195 8.99 17.16 -0.84
N GLN A 196 8.17 16.14 -0.79
CA GLN A 196 7.68 15.42 -1.95
C GLN A 196 6.21 15.77 -2.20
N ASN A 197 5.80 15.75 -3.48
CA ASN A 197 4.42 15.99 -3.88
C ASN A 197 3.85 17.31 -3.32
N LEU A 198 4.58 18.41 -3.48
CA LEU A 198 4.23 19.72 -2.91
C LEU A 198 2.89 20.27 -3.41
N MET A 199 2.39 19.75 -4.54
CA MET A 199 1.07 20.09 -5.08
C MET A 199 0.06 19.01 -4.71
N SER A 200 -0.88 19.35 -3.84
CA SER A 200 -1.95 18.46 -3.41
C SER A 200 -2.92 18.12 -4.54
N ARG A 201 -3.35 16.85 -4.62
CA ARG A 201 -4.36 16.40 -5.58
C ARG A 201 -5.28 15.36 -4.93
N ASP A 202 -6.53 15.38 -5.31
CA ASP A 202 -7.58 14.42 -4.94
C ASP A 202 -8.06 13.69 -6.18
N ILE A 203 -8.01 12.36 -6.17
CA ILE A 203 -8.41 11.52 -7.29
C ILE A 203 -9.50 10.58 -6.81
N ASP A 204 -10.71 10.82 -7.27
CA ASP A 204 -11.87 10.03 -6.91
C ASP A 204 -11.84 8.66 -7.59
N THR A 205 -12.15 7.62 -6.83
CA THR A 205 -12.40 6.29 -7.40
C THR A 205 -13.73 6.25 -8.17
N LYS A 206 -13.91 5.20 -8.98
CA LYS A 206 -15.24 4.89 -9.50
C LYS A 206 -16.23 4.63 -8.35
N ASP A 207 -17.47 5.10 -8.53
CA ASP A 207 -18.57 4.81 -7.61
C ASP A 207 -19.15 3.43 -7.93
N ILE A 208 -18.90 2.48 -7.05
CA ILE A 208 -19.43 1.11 -7.15
C ILE A 208 -20.69 1.03 -6.31
N ARG A 209 -21.79 0.64 -6.95
CA ARG A 209 -23.11 0.56 -6.31
C ARG A 209 -23.53 -0.88 -6.17
N ILE A 210 -23.74 -1.30 -4.92
CA ILE A 210 -24.17 -2.65 -4.59
C ILE A 210 -25.57 -2.55 -3.95
N ARG A 211 -26.50 -3.38 -4.44
CA ARG A 211 -27.83 -3.48 -3.85
C ARG A 211 -27.78 -4.43 -2.65
N ASN A 212 -28.24 -3.95 -1.50
CA ASN A 212 -28.47 -4.79 -0.33
C ASN A 212 -29.60 -5.79 -0.65
N GLY A 213 -29.33 -7.07 -0.55
CA GLY A 213 -30.27 -8.16 -0.94
C GLY A 213 -31.51 -8.22 -0.02
N ARG A 214 -31.36 -7.78 1.26
CA ARG A 214 -32.47 -7.82 2.25
C ARG A 214 -33.34 -6.59 2.21
N THR A 215 -32.73 -5.40 2.13
CA THR A 215 -33.49 -4.12 2.18
C THR A 215 -33.81 -3.58 0.81
N GLY A 216 -33.11 -4.01 -0.23
CA GLY A 216 -33.21 -3.46 -1.57
C GLY A 216 -32.53 -2.08 -1.72
N GLU A 217 -31.93 -1.55 -0.66
CA GLU A 217 -31.21 -0.28 -0.66
C GLU A 217 -29.93 -0.40 -1.50
N VAL A 218 -29.58 0.68 -2.20
CA VAL A 218 -28.34 0.75 -2.98
C VAL A 218 -27.28 1.50 -2.18
N VAL A 219 -26.22 0.81 -1.82
CA VAL A 219 -25.07 1.37 -1.10
C VAL A 219 -23.99 1.76 -2.10
N SER A 220 -23.48 2.98 -1.99
CA SER A 220 -22.39 3.51 -2.81
C SER A 220 -21.04 3.30 -2.11
N TYR A 221 -20.10 2.73 -2.84
CA TYR A 221 -18.72 2.52 -2.40
C TYR A 221 -17.80 3.37 -3.26
N LYS A 222 -17.58 4.60 -2.82
CA LYS A 222 -16.66 5.56 -3.43
C LYS A 222 -15.59 5.94 -2.42
N ASP A 223 -14.39 6.20 -2.90
CA ASP A 223 -13.29 6.71 -2.09
C ASP A 223 -12.48 7.74 -2.89
N THR A 224 -11.55 8.40 -2.23
CA THR A 224 -10.67 9.40 -2.84
C THR A 224 -9.24 9.07 -2.47
N TYR A 225 -8.37 8.90 -3.47
CA TYR A 225 -6.93 8.79 -3.25
C TYR A 225 -6.33 10.20 -3.16
N GLN A 226 -5.54 10.43 -2.10
CA GLN A 226 -5.01 11.74 -1.76
C GLN A 226 -3.51 11.78 -2.00
N ILE A 227 -3.07 12.62 -2.90
CA ILE A 227 -1.66 13.01 -3.02
C ILE A 227 -1.47 14.28 -2.22
N ARG A 228 -0.59 14.23 -1.22
CA ARG A 228 -0.34 15.34 -0.29
C ARG A 228 1.16 15.58 -0.15
N PRO A 229 1.58 16.80 0.21
CA PRO A 229 2.96 17.08 0.56
C PRO A 229 3.43 16.17 1.69
N LEU A 230 4.52 15.44 1.44
CA LEU A 230 5.26 14.71 2.46
C LEU A 230 6.56 15.45 2.69
N VAL A 231 6.67 16.06 3.86
CA VAL A 231 7.85 16.81 4.28
C VAL A 231 8.58 16.00 5.36
N THR A 232 9.85 15.70 5.11
CA THR A 232 10.71 14.94 6.01
C THR A 232 11.94 15.77 6.35
N ALA A 233 12.33 15.80 7.63
CA ALA A 233 13.58 16.38 8.08
C ALA A 233 14.48 15.28 8.63
N GLY A 234 15.80 15.42 8.44
CA GLY A 234 16.75 14.42 8.90
C GLY A 234 18.13 15.00 9.16
N ALA A 235 18.92 14.23 9.87
CA ALA A 235 20.32 14.48 10.13
C ALA A 235 21.14 13.20 9.97
N ALA A 236 22.36 13.35 9.50
CA ALA A 236 23.33 12.28 9.40
C ALA A 236 24.64 12.72 10.07
N TRP A 237 25.25 11.79 10.79
CA TRP A 237 26.63 11.90 11.24
C TRP A 237 27.45 10.79 10.57
N HIS A 238 28.61 11.11 10.03
CA HIS A 238 29.44 10.15 9.34
C HIS A 238 30.94 10.38 9.60
N ASN A 239 31.68 9.29 9.51
CA ASN A 239 33.12 9.25 9.37
C ASN A 239 33.50 8.20 8.33
N ASP A 240 34.80 7.89 8.22
CA ASP A 240 35.29 6.93 7.20
C ASP A 240 34.73 5.52 7.36
N LEU A 241 34.25 5.12 8.53
CA LEU A 241 33.80 3.77 8.85
C LEU A 241 32.30 3.67 9.12
N VAL A 242 31.71 4.68 9.72
CA VAL A 242 30.34 4.63 10.29
C VAL A 242 29.53 5.81 9.80
N THR A 243 28.30 5.55 9.39
CA THR A 243 27.26 6.57 9.19
C THR A 243 26.09 6.27 10.11
N LEU A 244 25.63 7.28 10.84
CA LEU A 244 24.41 7.25 11.67
C LEU A 244 23.41 8.24 11.11
N THR A 245 22.13 7.84 11.02
CA THR A 245 21.06 8.68 10.50
C THR A 245 19.87 8.70 11.44
N ALA A 246 19.19 9.85 11.47
CA ALA A 246 17.88 9.98 12.07
C ALA A 246 17.02 10.90 11.20
N ASP A 247 15.78 10.52 10.98
CA ASP A 247 14.82 11.30 10.21
C ASP A 247 13.42 11.21 10.80
N GLY A 248 12.55 12.15 10.39
CA GLY A 248 11.16 12.15 10.79
C GLY A 248 10.30 12.96 9.83
N ASP A 249 9.11 12.44 9.60
CA ASP A 249 8.10 13.12 8.82
C ASP A 249 7.51 14.30 9.62
N LEU A 250 7.50 15.47 9.01
CA LEU A 250 6.86 16.67 9.54
C LEU A 250 5.39 16.77 9.16
N THR A 251 4.98 16.00 8.14
CA THR A 251 3.60 15.89 7.67
C THR A 251 3.19 14.42 7.63
N GLU A 252 1.87 14.19 7.59
CA GLU A 252 1.31 12.85 7.55
C GLU A 252 1.39 12.25 6.14
N THR A 253 1.72 10.97 6.05
CA THR A 253 1.52 10.17 4.84
C THR A 253 0.05 9.86 4.68
N LYS A 254 -0.51 10.17 3.50
CA LYS A 254 -1.91 9.93 3.14
C LYS A 254 -2.00 9.01 1.92
N GLY A 255 -3.04 8.22 1.91
CA GLY A 255 -3.41 7.34 0.80
C GLY A 255 -4.89 7.52 0.46
N PHE A 256 -5.68 6.46 0.56
CA PHE A 256 -7.13 6.58 0.44
C PHE A 256 -7.73 7.29 1.65
N LYS A 257 -8.74 8.14 1.41
CA LYS A 257 -9.39 8.91 2.46
C LYS A 257 -10.04 8.04 3.54
N SER A 258 -10.42 6.82 3.20
CA SER A 258 -10.94 5.82 4.14
C SER A 258 -9.86 5.10 4.95
N GLU A 259 -8.58 5.39 4.73
CA GLU A 259 -7.46 4.81 5.46
C GLU A 259 -6.95 5.78 6.52
N ASP A 260 -6.45 5.22 7.61
CA ASP A 260 -5.75 5.99 8.62
C ASP A 260 -4.45 6.55 8.07
N THR A 261 -4.03 7.71 8.56
CA THR A 261 -2.79 8.36 8.17
C THR A 261 -1.64 7.85 9.03
N SER A 262 -0.44 7.78 8.46
CA SER A 262 0.78 7.41 9.17
C SER A 262 1.75 8.57 9.20
N GLN A 263 2.66 8.57 10.18
CA GLN A 263 3.74 9.55 10.28
C GLN A 263 4.95 8.86 10.89
N TYR A 264 6.06 8.84 10.18
CA TYR A 264 7.19 8.01 10.55
C TYR A 264 8.33 8.79 11.17
N VAL A 265 9.02 8.11 12.08
CA VAL A 265 10.37 8.46 12.52
C VAL A 265 11.28 7.28 12.29
N GLY A 266 12.52 7.54 11.91
CA GLY A 266 13.49 6.51 11.57
C GLY A 266 14.87 6.79 12.16
N VAL A 267 15.59 5.72 12.45
CA VAL A 267 17.02 5.76 12.77
C VAL A 267 17.73 4.66 12.00
N GLY A 268 18.96 4.94 11.58
CA GLY A 268 19.76 3.98 10.82
C GLY A 268 21.24 4.08 11.14
N ALA A 269 21.93 2.98 10.89
CA ALA A 269 23.36 2.89 10.99
C ALA A 269 23.91 2.10 9.79
N GLU A 270 25.03 2.56 9.25
CA GLU A 270 25.82 1.85 8.26
C GLU A 270 27.26 1.71 8.79
N VAL A 271 27.86 0.55 8.56
CA VAL A 271 29.27 0.32 8.80
C VAL A 271 29.90 -0.19 7.48
N THR A 272 31.00 0.43 7.08
CA THR A 272 31.75 0.09 5.87
C THR A 272 33.12 -0.50 6.27
N PRO A 273 33.13 -1.77 6.73
CA PRO A 273 34.35 -2.40 7.25
C PRO A 273 35.42 -2.66 6.17
N LEU A 274 34.99 -2.70 4.93
CA LEU A 274 35.84 -2.88 3.75
C LEU A 274 35.35 -1.92 2.65
N SER A 275 36.25 -1.45 1.81
CA SER A 275 35.93 -0.48 0.74
C SER A 275 34.88 -0.99 -0.26
N TRP A 276 34.61 -2.29 -0.28
CA TRP A 276 33.63 -2.95 -1.17
C TRP A 276 32.41 -3.52 -0.43
N LEU A 277 32.36 -3.41 0.90
CA LEU A 277 31.27 -3.99 1.73
C LEU A 277 30.71 -2.95 2.68
N ALA A 278 29.39 -2.76 2.61
CA ALA A 278 28.63 -1.99 3.60
C ALA A 278 27.59 -2.89 4.26
N VAL A 279 27.39 -2.74 5.56
CA VAL A 279 26.34 -3.42 6.33
C VAL A 279 25.47 -2.34 6.99
N ARG A 280 24.16 -2.49 6.85
CA ARG A 280 23.16 -1.50 7.31
C ARG A 280 22.15 -2.15 8.23
N ALA A 281 21.74 -1.38 9.23
CA ALA A 281 20.61 -1.71 10.10
C ALA A 281 19.80 -0.46 10.39
N GLY A 282 18.51 -0.59 10.58
CA GLY A 282 17.64 0.53 10.89
C GLY A 282 16.35 0.12 11.59
N TYR A 283 15.67 1.12 12.11
CA TYR A 283 14.35 0.98 12.72
C TYR A 283 13.48 2.15 12.31
N ARG A 284 12.24 1.87 11.93
CA ARG A 284 11.21 2.87 11.61
C ARG A 284 9.98 2.62 12.46
N ALA A 285 9.45 3.66 13.08
CA ALA A 285 8.21 3.62 13.84
C ALA A 285 7.17 4.58 13.25
N ASP A 286 5.91 4.17 13.26
CA ASP A 286 4.78 5.06 13.02
C ASP A 286 4.36 5.71 14.35
N VAL A 287 4.57 7.02 14.49
CA VAL A 287 4.22 7.76 15.71
C VAL A 287 2.71 7.92 15.92
N LYS A 288 1.91 7.57 14.91
CA LYS A 288 0.45 7.56 15.01
C LYS A 288 -0.11 6.19 15.42
N GLY A 289 0.70 5.13 15.31
CA GLY A 289 0.28 3.78 15.66
C GLY A 289 -0.74 3.14 14.70
N ASN A 290 -0.80 3.62 13.46
CA ASN A 290 -1.72 3.12 12.43
C ASN A 290 -1.04 2.19 11.42
N ASP A 291 0.30 2.10 11.46
CA ASP A 291 1.09 1.20 10.64
C ASP A 291 2.15 0.49 11.49
N SER A 292 2.63 -0.65 11.00
CA SER A 292 3.60 -1.49 11.71
C SER A 292 4.96 -0.81 11.87
N ASN A 293 5.54 -0.94 13.05
CA ASN A 293 6.94 -0.62 13.28
C ASN A 293 7.81 -1.70 12.64
N VAL A 294 8.91 -1.31 11.99
CA VAL A 294 9.74 -2.24 11.23
C VAL A 294 11.22 -2.08 11.54
N PHE A 295 11.91 -3.23 11.64
CA PHE A 295 13.36 -3.33 11.57
C PHE A 295 13.80 -3.55 10.13
N THR A 296 14.91 -2.93 9.76
CA THR A 296 15.52 -3.09 8.44
C THR A 296 16.95 -3.57 8.56
N GLY A 297 17.38 -4.39 7.61
CA GLY A 297 18.76 -4.83 7.48
C GLY A 297 19.16 -4.85 6.02
N GLY A 298 20.42 -4.56 5.71
CA GLY A 298 20.90 -4.54 4.34
C GLY A 298 22.40 -4.76 4.21
N VAL A 299 22.80 -5.15 3.01
CA VAL A 299 24.19 -5.29 2.62
C VAL A 299 24.43 -4.63 1.28
N GLY A 300 25.52 -3.90 1.16
CA GLY A 300 25.98 -3.27 -0.06
C GLY A 300 27.31 -3.88 -0.52
N PHE A 301 27.43 -4.15 -1.81
CA PHE A 301 28.60 -4.70 -2.46
C PHE A 301 29.05 -3.75 -3.57
N ALA A 302 30.31 -3.35 -3.51
CA ALA A 302 30.98 -2.55 -4.53
C ALA A 302 32.24 -3.28 -5.04
N PRO A 303 32.11 -4.43 -5.76
CA PRO A 303 33.25 -5.24 -6.18
C PRO A 303 34.17 -4.51 -7.15
N PHE A 304 33.63 -3.53 -7.84
CA PHE A 304 34.35 -2.60 -8.70
C PHE A 304 33.95 -1.18 -8.33
N SER A 305 34.81 -0.21 -8.39
CA SER A 305 34.53 1.18 -8.05
C SER A 305 33.38 1.81 -8.86
N THR A 306 32.98 1.19 -9.95
CA THR A 306 31.93 1.65 -10.87
C THR A 306 30.57 1.00 -10.65
N VAL A 307 30.47 -0.12 -9.95
CA VAL A 307 29.21 -0.87 -9.79
C VAL A 307 28.95 -1.15 -8.33
N HIS A 308 27.75 -0.77 -7.85
CA HIS A 308 27.29 -1.02 -6.51
C HIS A 308 25.96 -1.78 -6.55
N VAL A 309 25.85 -2.82 -5.76
CA VAL A 309 24.64 -3.63 -5.59
C VAL A 309 24.26 -3.62 -4.14
N ASP A 310 23.05 -3.15 -3.82
CA ASP A 310 22.50 -3.13 -2.47
C ASP A 310 21.30 -4.06 -2.39
N LEU A 311 21.25 -4.86 -1.34
CA LEU A 311 20.12 -5.72 -1.00
C LEU A 311 19.64 -5.37 0.40
N MET A 312 18.32 -5.30 0.58
CA MET A 312 17.72 -5.01 1.87
C MET A 312 16.50 -5.86 2.14
N GLY A 313 16.24 -6.10 3.43
CA GLY A 313 15.02 -6.71 3.94
C GLY A 313 14.45 -5.90 5.08
N LEU A 314 13.16 -6.02 5.29
CA LEU A 314 12.47 -5.47 6.46
C LEU A 314 11.56 -6.52 7.07
N TYR A 315 11.42 -6.44 8.39
CA TYR A 315 10.51 -7.24 9.19
C TYR A 315 9.92 -6.39 10.31
N GLY A 316 8.64 -6.54 10.56
CA GLY A 316 7.92 -5.76 11.57
C GLY A 316 6.79 -6.51 12.23
N GLU A 317 6.00 -5.77 12.98
CA GLU A 317 4.78 -6.24 13.63
C GLU A 317 3.73 -6.63 12.58
N ASP A 318 2.68 -7.35 13.02
CA ASP A 318 1.52 -7.73 12.21
C ASP A 318 1.88 -8.47 10.90
N GLU A 319 2.88 -9.39 10.98
CA GLU A 319 3.35 -10.16 9.82
C GLU A 319 3.87 -9.28 8.65
N THR A 320 4.31 -8.07 8.96
CA THR A 320 4.87 -7.14 7.96
C THR A 320 6.27 -7.57 7.55
N TRP A 321 6.50 -7.74 6.27
CA TRP A 321 7.82 -8.03 5.70
C TRP A 321 7.99 -7.41 4.32
N GLY A 322 9.22 -7.21 3.92
CA GLY A 322 9.54 -6.68 2.61
C GLY A 322 10.99 -6.91 2.22
N ALA A 323 11.28 -6.70 0.95
CA ALA A 323 12.62 -6.78 0.41
C ALA A 323 12.81 -5.74 -0.68
N GLY A 324 14.07 -5.33 -0.91
CA GLY A 324 14.45 -4.41 -1.95
C GLY A 324 15.85 -4.69 -2.48
N ALA A 325 16.08 -4.23 -3.71
CA ALA A 325 17.39 -4.27 -4.33
C ALA A 325 17.63 -2.97 -5.11
N GLN A 326 18.87 -2.53 -5.14
CA GLN A 326 19.32 -1.38 -5.91
C GLN A 326 20.60 -1.73 -6.67
N LEU A 327 20.67 -1.27 -7.90
CA LEU A 327 21.89 -1.28 -8.71
C LEU A 327 22.25 0.15 -9.06
N SER A 328 23.46 0.57 -8.77
CA SER A 328 23.99 1.87 -9.20
C SER A 328 25.30 1.72 -9.94
N MET A 329 25.51 2.58 -10.92
CA MET A 329 26.70 2.59 -11.76
C MET A 329 27.20 4.02 -11.92
N THR A 330 28.51 4.19 -11.77
CA THR A 330 29.20 5.46 -12.01
C THR A 330 30.13 5.27 -13.22
N PHE A 331 30.06 6.17 -14.20
CA PHE A 331 30.82 6.11 -15.44
C PHE A 331 31.41 7.47 -15.79
#